data_5325af124008ee912a39267b6fea7d28
#
_entry.id   5325af124008ee912a39267b6fea7d28
#
_cell.length_a   1.000
_cell.length_b   1.000
_cell.length_c   1.000
_cell.angle_alpha   90.00
_cell.angle_beta   90.00
_cell.angle_gamma   90.00
#
_symmetry.space_group_name_H-M   'P 1'
#
loop_
_entity.id
_entity.type
_entity.pdbx_description
1 polymer ?
#
loop_
_entity_poly.entity_id
_entity_poly.type
_entity_poly.pdbx_seq_one_letter_code
_entity_poly.pdbx_strand_id
1 'polypeptide(L)'
;MKKKIFYWSPCLNPVGTVKSTLNSAISAMKFGKDKYDVTLINAFGEWDEHSDFLKKNNIKIINFNYKLYKYLPKKGFFQSRISYLIIYFVCFIPLLRLIKTLKPDYFIAHLITSLPLTIMNLSKFNTKFILRISG
;
A
#
# COMPACT_ATOMS: atom_id res chain seq x y z
N MET A 1 4.83 -23.10 -2.98
CA MET A 1 5.16 -21.80 -2.35
C MET A 1 4.06 -20.80 -2.63
N LYS A 2 3.57 -20.07 -1.61
CA LYS A 2 2.51 -19.06 -1.80
C LYS A 2 3.07 -17.84 -2.53
N LYS A 3 2.30 -17.28 -3.46
CA LYS A 3 2.65 -16.03 -4.13
C LYS A 3 2.42 -14.85 -3.20
N LYS A 4 3.37 -13.94 -3.13
CA LYS A 4 3.33 -12.75 -2.28
C LYS A 4 2.59 -11.64 -3.00
N ILE A 5 1.52 -11.12 -2.37
CA ILE A 5 0.76 -9.96 -2.85
C ILE A 5 0.97 -8.81 -1.87
N PHE A 6 1.48 -7.69 -2.36
CA PHE A 6 1.64 -6.46 -1.58
C PHE A 6 0.63 -5.41 -2.02
N TYR A 7 -0.04 -4.81 -1.06
CA TYR A 7 -0.97 -3.69 -1.26
C TYR A 7 -0.33 -2.38 -0.83
N TRP A 8 -0.32 -1.42 -1.73
CA TRP A 8 0.06 -0.04 -1.52
C TRP A 8 -1.18 0.86 -1.68
N SER A 9 -1.65 1.44 -0.59
CA SER A 9 -2.83 2.29 -0.58
C SER A 9 -2.71 3.36 0.52
N PRO A 10 -1.85 4.37 0.33
CA PRO A 10 -1.63 5.43 1.32
C PRO A 10 -2.83 6.39 1.35
N CYS A 11 -3.81 6.07 2.18
CA CYS A 11 -5.07 6.81 2.29
C CYS A 11 -4.94 7.98 3.25
N LEU A 12 -5.19 9.21 2.79
CA LEU A 12 -5.24 10.40 3.64
C LEU A 12 -6.57 10.53 4.40
N ASN A 13 -7.64 10.04 3.83
CA ASN A 13 -9.00 10.08 4.41
C ASN A 13 -9.62 8.68 4.38
N PRO A 14 -10.40 8.29 5.41
CA PRO A 14 -11.07 7.00 5.50
C PRO A 14 -12.32 6.96 4.59
N VAL A 15 -12.10 7.03 3.27
CA VAL A 15 -13.17 7.01 2.25
C VAL A 15 -13.22 5.66 1.53
N GLY A 16 -14.01 5.57 0.48
CA GLY A 16 -14.25 4.35 -0.29
C GLY A 16 -13.02 3.52 -0.67
N THR A 17 -11.86 4.17 -0.85
CA THR A 17 -10.60 3.49 -1.17
C THR A 17 -10.11 2.57 -0.03
N VAL A 18 -10.30 2.96 1.23
CA VAL A 18 -9.99 2.11 2.40
C VAL A 18 -10.81 0.83 2.33
N LYS A 19 -12.13 0.97 2.21
CA LYS A 19 -13.05 -0.17 2.11
C LYS A 19 -12.74 -1.05 0.90
N SER A 20 -12.44 -0.44 -0.23
CA SER A 20 -12.08 -1.14 -1.46
C SER A 20 -10.78 -1.94 -1.32
N THR A 21 -9.74 -1.36 -0.69
CA THR A 21 -8.47 -2.04 -0.42
C THR A 21 -8.67 -3.22 0.52
N LEU A 22 -9.39 -3.01 1.64
CA LEU A 22 -9.69 -4.06 2.61
C LEU A 22 -10.45 -5.22 1.96
N ASN A 23 -11.52 -4.93 1.22
CA ASN A 23 -12.31 -5.96 0.53
C ASN A 23 -11.47 -6.73 -0.48
N SER A 24 -10.61 -6.07 -1.23
CA SER A 24 -9.70 -6.71 -2.18
C SER A 24 -8.71 -7.65 -1.48
N ALA A 25 -8.07 -7.18 -0.40
CA ALA A 25 -7.11 -7.97 0.37
C ALA A 25 -7.76 -9.19 1.03
N ILE A 26 -8.96 -9.00 1.63
CA ILE A 26 -9.74 -10.09 2.24
C ILE A 26 -10.16 -11.11 1.19
N SER A 27 -10.64 -10.66 0.02
CA SER A 27 -11.03 -11.55 -1.07
C SER A 27 -9.83 -12.37 -1.56
N ALA A 28 -8.66 -11.75 -1.70
CA ALA A 28 -7.44 -12.48 -2.06
C ALA A 28 -7.09 -13.55 -1.03
N MET A 29 -7.22 -13.26 0.27
CA MET A 29 -7.01 -14.26 1.34
C MET A 29 -8.08 -15.36 1.34
N LYS A 30 -9.36 -14.98 1.21
CA LYS A 30 -10.49 -15.92 1.30
C LYS A 30 -10.51 -16.91 0.13
N PHE A 31 -10.36 -16.41 -1.10
CA PHE A 31 -10.46 -17.20 -2.32
C PHE A 31 -9.11 -17.76 -2.79
N GLY A 32 -8.01 -17.16 -2.34
CA GLY A 32 -6.66 -17.61 -2.64
C GLY A 32 -5.90 -18.20 -1.45
N LYS A 33 -6.61 -18.73 -0.45
CA LYS A 33 -6.14 -19.18 0.86
C LYS A 33 -4.80 -19.94 0.85
N ASP A 34 -4.66 -20.87 -0.07
CA ASP A 34 -3.45 -21.69 -0.17
C ASP A 34 -2.46 -21.20 -1.26
N LYS A 35 -2.86 -20.19 -2.03
CA LYS A 35 -2.09 -19.66 -3.16
C LYS A 35 -1.36 -18.36 -2.84
N TYR A 36 -1.92 -17.53 -1.94
CA TYR A 36 -1.46 -16.17 -1.70
C TYR A 36 -1.04 -15.92 -0.25
N ASP A 37 -0.03 -15.09 -0.10
CA ASP A 37 0.41 -14.46 1.14
C ASP A 37 0.23 -12.94 0.98
N VAL A 38 -0.75 -12.38 1.67
CA VAL A 38 -1.18 -10.99 1.47
C VAL A 38 -0.58 -10.09 2.54
N THR A 39 0.04 -9.03 2.10
CA THR A 39 0.66 -8.01 2.96
C THR A 39 0.17 -6.62 2.58
N LEU A 40 -0.24 -5.83 3.57
CA LEU A 40 -0.57 -4.42 3.42
C LEU A 40 0.60 -3.56 3.92
N ILE A 41 0.95 -2.54 3.16
CA ILE A 41 2.00 -1.58 3.54
C ILE A 41 1.34 -0.41 4.26
N ASN A 42 1.74 -0.20 5.53
CA ASN A 42 1.35 0.94 6.34
C ASN A 42 2.49 1.96 6.29
N ALA A 43 2.34 2.96 5.44
CA ALA A 43 3.44 3.86 5.12
C ALA A 43 3.66 4.91 6.21
N PHE A 44 2.60 5.51 6.73
CA PHE A 44 2.67 6.64 7.65
C PHE A 44 1.67 6.58 8.82
N GLY A 45 1.07 5.41 9.08
CA GLY A 45 0.11 5.16 10.16
C GLY A 45 -1.36 5.21 9.71
N GLU A 46 -1.62 5.25 8.42
CA GLU A 46 -2.96 5.30 7.83
C GLU A 46 -3.81 4.05 8.08
N TRP A 47 -3.14 2.94 8.40
CA TRP A 47 -3.78 1.64 8.67
C TRP A 47 -3.79 1.25 10.15
N ASP A 48 -3.28 2.10 11.04
CA ASP A 48 -3.18 1.78 12.47
C ASP A 48 -4.53 1.43 13.10
N GLU A 49 -5.59 2.18 12.76
CA GLU A 49 -6.95 1.94 13.24
C GLU A 49 -7.57 0.62 12.74
N HIS A 50 -7.03 0.06 11.65
CA HIS A 50 -7.49 -1.17 11.03
C HIS A 50 -6.63 -2.39 11.37
N SER A 51 -5.60 -2.23 12.22
CA SER A 51 -4.60 -3.27 12.49
C SER A 51 -5.21 -4.57 13.02
N ASP A 52 -6.15 -4.49 13.95
CA ASP A 52 -6.79 -5.66 14.56
C ASP A 52 -7.70 -6.38 13.55
N PHE A 53 -8.41 -5.62 12.73
CA PHE A 53 -9.24 -6.17 11.66
C PHE A 53 -8.39 -6.91 10.60
N LEU A 54 -7.25 -6.35 10.23
CA LEU A 54 -6.32 -6.96 9.28
C LEU A 54 -5.71 -8.25 9.84
N LYS A 55 -5.28 -8.24 11.10
CA LYS A 55 -4.76 -9.43 11.80
C LYS A 55 -5.81 -10.54 11.88
N LYS A 56 -7.06 -10.21 12.23
CA LYS A 56 -8.16 -11.17 12.27
C LYS A 56 -8.41 -11.86 10.94
N ASN A 57 -8.13 -11.18 9.83
CA ASN A 57 -8.26 -11.74 8.48
C ASN A 57 -6.94 -12.32 7.93
N ASN A 58 -5.94 -12.56 8.78
CA ASN A 58 -4.62 -13.10 8.42
C ASN A 58 -3.86 -12.27 7.36
N ILE A 59 -4.10 -10.96 7.31
CA ILE A 59 -3.40 -10.03 6.45
C ILE A 59 -2.20 -9.47 7.21
N LYS A 60 -1.00 -9.65 6.67
CA LYS A 60 0.23 -9.11 7.24
C LYS A 60 0.29 -7.60 7.05
N ILE A 61 0.92 -6.90 7.99
CA ILE A 61 1.14 -5.46 7.91
C ILE A 61 2.65 -5.21 7.98
N ILE A 62 3.17 -4.42 7.05
CA ILE A 62 4.53 -3.89 7.09
C ILE A 62 4.45 -2.40 7.37
N ASN A 63 5.02 -1.98 8.50
CA ASN A 63 5.05 -0.58 8.92
C ASN A 63 6.37 0.07 8.53
N PHE A 64 6.31 1.26 7.93
CA PHE A 64 7.51 2.11 7.73
C PHE A 64 7.83 2.94 8.97
N ASN A 65 6.98 2.86 10.01
CA ASN A 65 7.12 3.57 11.28
C ASN A 65 7.11 5.12 11.18
N TYR A 66 6.67 5.67 10.07
CA TYR A 66 6.42 7.10 9.96
C TYR A 66 5.04 7.42 10.55
N LYS A 67 4.98 7.99 11.74
CA LYS A 67 3.71 8.40 12.38
C LYS A 67 3.27 9.79 11.88
N LEU A 68 3.24 9.98 10.57
CA LEU A 68 2.93 11.27 9.94
C LEU A 68 1.44 11.48 9.69
N TYR A 69 0.61 10.45 9.77
CA TYR A 69 -0.80 10.49 9.39
C TYR A 69 -1.58 11.64 10.06
N LYS A 70 -1.30 11.92 11.34
CA LYS A 70 -1.96 12.99 12.10
C LYS A 70 -1.53 14.40 11.67
N TYR A 71 -0.32 14.54 11.16
CA TYR A 71 0.31 15.83 10.84
C TYR A 71 0.17 16.22 9.37
N LEU A 72 -0.17 15.28 8.49
CA LEU A 72 -0.34 15.56 7.08
C LEU A 72 -1.58 16.41 6.84
N PRO A 73 -1.48 17.52 6.08
CA PRO A 73 -2.63 18.32 5.71
C PRO A 73 -3.57 17.51 4.81
N LYS A 74 -4.86 17.46 5.19
CA LYS A 74 -5.85 16.58 4.56
C LYS A 74 -7.01 17.33 3.91
N LYS A 75 -7.22 18.60 4.29
CA LYS A 75 -8.37 19.39 3.83
C LYS A 75 -7.97 20.28 2.66
N GLY A 76 -8.74 20.18 1.57
CA GLY A 76 -8.55 21.04 0.41
C GLY A 76 -7.63 20.46 -0.67
N PHE A 77 -7.81 20.99 -1.89
CA PHE A 77 -7.14 20.50 -3.09
C PHE A 77 -5.60 20.64 -3.04
N PHE A 78 -5.10 21.81 -2.61
CA PHE A 78 -3.66 22.07 -2.53
C PHE A 78 -3.00 21.29 -1.38
N GLN A 79 -3.64 21.24 -0.21
CA GLN A 79 -3.09 20.59 0.97
C GLN A 79 -2.92 19.08 0.77
N SER A 80 -3.90 18.43 0.16
CA SER A 80 -3.80 17.00 -0.16
C SER A 80 -2.68 16.70 -1.16
N ARG A 81 -2.42 17.58 -2.13
CA ARG A 81 -1.30 17.41 -3.06
C ARG A 81 0.06 17.55 -2.40
N ILE A 82 0.21 18.49 -1.46
CA ILE A 82 1.43 18.61 -0.64
C ILE A 82 1.67 17.32 0.14
N SER A 83 0.62 16.78 0.76
CA SER A 83 0.73 15.51 1.48
C SER A 83 1.13 14.35 0.57
N TYR A 84 0.61 14.30 -0.65
CA TYR A 84 1.02 13.28 -1.63
C TYR A 84 2.49 13.42 -2.02
N LEU A 85 3.00 14.63 -2.21
CA LEU A 85 4.42 14.86 -2.48
C LEU A 85 5.29 14.43 -1.28
N ILE A 86 4.89 14.77 -0.06
CA ILE A 86 5.62 14.33 1.15
C ILE A 86 5.68 12.81 1.19
N ILE A 87 4.55 12.13 1.02
CA ILE A 87 4.48 10.66 1.03
C ILE A 87 5.34 10.08 -0.09
N TYR A 88 5.29 10.67 -1.29
CA TYR A 88 6.09 10.24 -2.42
C TYR A 88 7.59 10.23 -2.09
N PHE A 89 8.13 11.36 -1.62
CA PHE A 89 9.55 11.48 -1.33
C PHE A 89 9.99 10.68 -0.10
N VAL A 90 9.21 10.71 0.97
CA VAL A 90 9.54 9.99 2.21
C VAL A 90 9.49 8.48 2.01
N CYS A 91 8.52 7.98 1.25
CA CYS A 91 8.33 6.55 1.06
C CYS A 91 9.14 5.97 -0.11
N PHE A 92 9.79 6.79 -0.93
CA PHE A 92 10.54 6.33 -2.11
C PHE A 92 11.60 5.28 -1.76
N ILE A 93 12.53 5.63 -0.89
CA ILE A 93 13.64 4.73 -0.50
C ILE A 93 13.12 3.48 0.26
N PRO A 94 12.26 3.61 1.29
CA PRO A 94 11.70 2.46 1.98
C PRO A 94 10.96 1.49 1.06
N LEU A 95 10.14 2.02 0.16
CA LEU A 95 9.37 1.20 -0.77
C LEU A 95 10.27 0.47 -1.78
N LEU A 96 11.27 1.18 -2.32
CA LEU A 96 12.27 0.59 -3.22
C LEU A 96 13.03 -0.56 -2.53
N ARG A 97 13.50 -0.34 -1.29
CA ARG A 97 14.19 -1.36 -0.50
C ARG A 97 13.28 -2.56 -0.22
N LEU A 98 12.02 -2.29 0.17
CA LEU A 98 11.03 -3.33 0.45
C LEU A 98 10.82 -4.25 -0.75
N ILE A 99 10.60 -3.68 -1.94
CA ILE A 99 10.36 -4.46 -3.16
C ILE A 99 11.61 -5.24 -3.55
N LYS A 100 12.80 -4.65 -3.44
CA LYS A 100 14.08 -5.33 -3.72
C LYS A 100 14.35 -6.50 -2.79
N THR A 101 14.04 -6.35 -1.50
CA THR A 101 14.35 -7.36 -0.47
C THR A 101 13.33 -8.50 -0.45
N LEU A 102 12.03 -8.15 -0.46
CA LEU A 102 10.96 -9.13 -0.29
C LEU A 102 10.47 -9.73 -1.60
N LYS A 103 10.76 -9.08 -2.73
CA LYS A 103 10.46 -9.54 -4.09
C LYS A 103 9.02 -10.08 -4.21
N PRO A 104 7.99 -9.23 -4.02
CA PRO A 104 6.61 -9.68 -4.15
C PRO A 104 6.32 -10.12 -5.59
N ASP A 105 5.47 -11.14 -5.75
CA ASP A 105 5.01 -11.58 -7.08
C ASP A 105 4.05 -10.55 -7.69
N TYR A 106 3.19 -9.98 -6.85
CA TYR A 106 2.21 -8.95 -7.24
C TYR A 106 2.32 -7.74 -6.32
N PHE A 107 2.29 -6.56 -6.91
CA PHE A 107 2.24 -5.29 -6.20
C PHE A 107 1.02 -4.51 -6.68
N ILE A 108 0.03 -4.34 -5.81
CA ILE A 108 -1.24 -3.70 -6.13
C ILE A 108 -1.25 -2.29 -5.53
N ALA A 109 -1.30 -1.28 -6.39
CA ALA A 109 -1.33 0.12 -5.99
C ALA A 109 -2.70 0.75 -6.26
N HIS A 110 -3.32 1.30 -5.21
CA HIS A 110 -4.61 1.97 -5.28
C HIS A 110 -4.51 3.50 -5.30
N LEU A 111 -3.54 4.06 -4.58
CA LEU A 111 -3.32 5.51 -4.50
C LEU A 111 -1.84 5.83 -4.66
N ILE A 112 -1.56 7.09 -5.04
CA ILE A 112 -0.19 7.57 -5.30
C ILE A 112 0.55 6.56 -6.19
N THR A 113 -0.10 6.18 -7.27
CA THR A 113 0.39 5.18 -8.22
C THR A 113 1.67 5.61 -8.93
N SER A 114 1.94 6.91 -8.99
CA SER A 114 3.17 7.48 -9.55
C SER A 114 4.43 6.96 -8.85
N LEU A 115 4.40 6.75 -7.53
CA LEU A 115 5.54 6.25 -6.79
C LEU A 115 5.91 4.81 -7.18
N PRO A 116 5.01 3.81 -7.13
CA PRO A 116 5.31 2.47 -7.62
C PRO A 116 5.69 2.44 -9.10
N LEU A 117 5.08 3.26 -9.94
CA LEU A 117 5.45 3.38 -11.36
C LEU A 117 6.88 3.85 -11.55
N THR A 118 7.30 4.88 -10.81
CA THR A 118 8.69 5.37 -10.87
C THR A 118 9.66 4.28 -10.42
N ILE A 119 9.35 3.57 -9.34
CA ILE A 119 10.19 2.47 -8.84
C ILE A 119 10.28 1.34 -9.87
N MET A 120 9.17 0.99 -10.51
CA MET A 120 9.13 -0.03 -11.56
C MET A 120 10.03 0.36 -12.75
N ASN A 121 10.00 1.63 -13.16
CA ASN A 121 10.80 2.11 -14.29
C ASN A 121 12.31 2.20 -13.99
N LEU A 122 12.66 2.48 -12.72
CA LEU A 122 14.06 2.60 -12.30
C LEU A 122 14.75 1.25 -12.07
N SER A 123 14.01 0.18 -11.95
CA SER A 123 14.55 -1.14 -11.60
C SER A 123 13.82 -2.25 -12.35
N LYS A 124 14.59 -3.19 -12.91
CA LYS A 124 14.04 -4.39 -13.53
C LYS A 124 13.60 -5.37 -12.45
N PHE A 125 12.34 -5.31 -12.05
CA PHE A 125 11.75 -6.27 -11.11
C PHE A 125 10.95 -7.34 -11.85
N ASN A 126 10.96 -8.56 -11.33
CA ASN A 126 10.04 -9.63 -11.77
C ASN A 126 8.64 -9.49 -11.15
N THR A 127 8.42 -8.47 -10.35
CA THR A 127 7.15 -8.15 -9.70
C THR A 127 6.14 -7.66 -10.74
N LYS A 128 4.94 -8.21 -10.73
CA LYS A 128 3.82 -7.73 -11.55
C LYS A 128 3.12 -6.57 -10.83
N PHE A 129 3.22 -5.37 -11.38
CA PHE A 129 2.55 -4.18 -10.86
C PHE A 129 1.14 -4.06 -11.42
N ILE A 130 0.16 -3.95 -10.52
CA ILE A 130 -1.25 -3.76 -10.84
C ILE A 130 -1.66 -2.40 -10.29
N LEU A 131 -1.98 -1.48 -11.18
CA LEU A 131 -2.40 -0.13 -10.82
C LEU A 131 -3.93 -0.08 -10.90
N ARG A 132 -4.57 0.25 -9.80
CA ARG A 132 -6.00 0.48 -9.77
C ARG A 132 -6.26 1.98 -9.87
N ILE A 133 -6.83 2.39 -10.99
CA ILE A 133 -7.29 3.76 -11.20
C ILE A 133 -8.76 3.79 -10.79
N SER A 134 -9.08 4.56 -9.75
CA SER A 134 -10.45 4.90 -9.42
C SER A 134 -10.86 6.13 -10.23
N GLY A 135 -11.82 5.97 -11.10
CA GLY A 135 -12.52 7.09 -11.72
C GLY A 135 -13.49 7.74 -10.74
#